data_d99199af3a549490ce9447685e4728cc
#
_entry.id   d99199af3a549490ce9447685e4728cc
#
_cell.length_a   1.000
_cell.length_b   1.000
_cell.length_c   1.000
_cell.angle_alpha   90.00
_cell.angle_beta   90.00
_cell.angle_gamma   90.00
#
_symmetry.space_group_name_H-M   'P 1'
#
loop_
_entity.id
_entity.type
_entity.pdbx_description
1 polymer ?
#
loop_
_entity_poly.entity_id
_entity_poly.type
_entity_poly.pdbx_seq_one_letter_code
_entity_poly.pdbx_strand_id
1 'polypeptide(L)'
;MPLLVEGRRVRLPQSAGDLVRAHPPLEERARLLRGQSVQQVGPQGLLYVQQRELAVTSPKDGNGATCLTHCDGSDTRAEVPLIMSSIKAFSDHAQCGRLEVHLVGGFSDDRQLSQKLTHQLLSEFDRQEEDIHLVTLCVTELNDREENENHFPVIYGIAVNIKTAEIYRASFPDRGPEEELRAARALTGGPMISIYDAKTEQLRIGPYSWMPFPHVDFWLQQDDKQILENLSTSPLAEPPHFVEHIRSTLMFLKKHPSPTSALFPGNKALLYKKNEGGLWEKISSPGS
;
A
#
# COMPACT_ATOMS: atom_id res chain seq x y z
N MET A 1 21.01 -13.75 6.27
CA MET A 1 21.49 -12.99 5.43
C MET A 1 20.80 -11.73 5.16
N PRO A 2 21.11 -10.94 4.38
CA PRO A 2 20.95 -9.68 5.03
C PRO A 2 20.27 -8.64 4.21
N LEU A 3 19.71 -7.73 4.97
CA LEU A 3 19.40 -6.42 4.48
C LEU A 3 20.72 -5.63 4.30
N LEU A 4 20.94 -5.10 3.10
CA LEU A 4 22.16 -4.40 2.73
C LEU A 4 21.88 -2.93 2.39
N VAL A 5 22.82 -2.06 2.73
CA VAL A 5 22.87 -0.67 2.25
C VAL A 5 24.24 -0.46 1.63
N GLU A 6 24.29 -0.07 0.35
CA GLU A 6 25.55 0.12 -0.39
C GLU A 6 26.46 -1.11 -0.32
N GLY A 7 25.88 -2.31 -0.38
CA GLY A 7 26.62 -3.56 -0.33
C GLY A 7 27.10 -3.96 1.06
N ARG A 8 26.77 -3.21 2.10
CA ARG A 8 27.14 -3.51 3.48
C ARG A 8 25.93 -3.95 4.29
N ARG A 9 26.12 -4.97 5.13
CA ARG A 9 25.08 -5.47 6.01
C ARG A 9 24.64 -4.40 7.02
N VAL A 10 23.31 -4.23 7.13
CA VAL A 10 22.71 -3.35 8.13
C VAL A 10 22.62 -4.09 9.46
N ARG A 11 23.01 -3.43 10.53
CA ARG A 11 22.84 -3.96 11.89
C ARG A 11 21.54 -3.44 12.48
N LEU A 12 20.66 -4.36 12.83
CA LEU A 12 19.38 -4.05 13.45
C LEU A 12 19.39 -4.49 14.92
N PRO A 13 18.64 -3.84 15.83
CA PRO A 13 17.70 -2.75 15.54
C PRO A 13 18.38 -1.38 15.43
N GLN A 14 17.86 -0.54 14.54
CA GLN A 14 18.21 0.86 14.42
C GLN A 14 16.97 1.66 13.99
N SER A 15 16.89 2.92 14.40
CA SER A 15 15.85 3.82 13.89
C SER A 15 16.13 4.20 12.43
N ALA A 16 15.09 4.64 11.72
CA ALA A 16 15.25 5.14 10.36
C ALA A 16 16.23 6.33 10.32
N GLY A 17 16.12 7.23 11.29
CA GLY A 17 17.04 8.37 11.42
C GLY A 17 18.49 7.95 11.59
N ASP A 18 18.76 6.95 12.42
CA ASP A 18 20.12 6.43 12.61
C ASP A 18 20.68 5.80 11.33
N LEU A 19 19.84 5.06 10.61
CA LEU A 19 20.24 4.44 9.35
C LEU A 19 20.64 5.48 8.29
N VAL A 20 19.88 6.54 8.12
CA VAL A 20 20.20 7.57 7.11
C VAL A 20 21.42 8.38 7.52
N ARG A 21 21.64 8.63 8.81
CA ARG A 21 22.85 9.31 9.28
C ARG A 21 24.11 8.49 9.00
N ALA A 22 24.02 7.18 9.10
CA ALA A 22 25.13 6.27 8.79
C ALA A 22 25.34 6.07 7.29
N HIS A 23 24.35 6.37 6.46
CA HIS A 23 24.37 6.12 5.01
C HIS A 23 23.90 7.34 4.22
N PRO A 24 24.81 8.28 3.88
CA PRO A 24 24.44 9.51 3.16
C PRO A 24 23.58 9.35 1.90
N PRO A 25 23.74 8.31 1.05
CA PRO A 25 22.85 8.11 -0.09
C PRO A 25 21.40 7.86 0.29
N LEU A 26 21.14 7.19 1.42
CA LEU A 26 19.77 7.01 1.93
C LEU A 26 19.16 8.35 2.35
N GLU A 27 19.94 9.18 3.04
CA GLU A 27 19.52 10.51 3.48
C GLU A 27 19.17 11.40 2.29
N GLU A 28 20.05 11.44 1.29
CA GLU A 28 19.85 12.24 0.08
C GLU A 28 18.59 11.80 -0.68
N ARG A 29 18.38 10.50 -0.83
CA ARG A 29 17.22 9.98 -1.53
C ARG A 29 15.90 10.29 -0.80
N ALA A 30 15.89 10.18 0.53
CA ALA A 30 14.72 10.55 1.34
C ALA A 30 14.43 12.05 1.22
N ARG A 31 15.47 12.88 1.28
CA ARG A 31 15.37 14.34 1.14
C ARG A 31 14.78 14.73 -0.22
N LEU A 32 15.29 14.13 -1.30
CA LEU A 32 14.81 14.41 -2.66
C LEU A 32 13.36 13.99 -2.84
N LEU A 33 12.99 12.82 -2.36
CA LEU A 33 11.62 12.32 -2.46
C LEU A 33 10.65 13.22 -1.68
N ARG A 34 11.01 13.55 -0.45
CA ARG A 34 10.21 14.40 0.43
C ARG A 34 10.03 15.80 -0.12
N GLY A 35 11.02 16.32 -0.85
CA GLY A 35 11.01 17.66 -1.44
C GLY A 35 10.27 17.78 -2.77
N GLN A 36 9.81 16.68 -3.35
CA GLN A 36 9.09 16.73 -4.63
C GLN A 36 7.70 17.36 -4.48
N SER A 37 7.21 17.92 -5.57
CA SER A 37 5.81 18.34 -5.70
C SER A 37 4.92 17.11 -5.84
N VAL A 38 3.69 17.22 -5.34
CA VAL A 38 2.69 16.15 -5.50
C VAL A 38 2.13 16.20 -6.92
N GLN A 39 2.19 15.08 -7.62
CA GLN A 39 1.60 14.93 -8.94
C GLN A 39 0.23 14.28 -8.83
N GLN A 40 -0.74 14.77 -9.59
CA GLN A 40 -2.04 14.13 -9.69
C GLN A 40 -1.96 13.03 -10.75
N VAL A 41 -2.29 11.79 -10.38
CA VAL A 41 -2.10 10.61 -11.22
C VAL A 41 -3.41 9.86 -11.45
N GLY A 42 -3.59 9.40 -12.67
CA GLY A 42 -4.72 8.57 -13.07
C GLY A 42 -5.91 9.37 -13.62
N PRO A 43 -7.01 8.67 -13.96
CA PRO A 43 -7.16 7.22 -13.87
C PRO A 43 -6.45 6.40 -14.96
N GLN A 44 -6.06 7.02 -16.06
CA GLN A 44 -5.49 6.31 -17.21
C GLN A 44 -4.13 5.68 -16.89
N GLY A 45 -4.00 4.39 -17.20
CA GLY A 45 -2.75 3.67 -17.00
C GLY A 45 -2.40 3.38 -15.54
N LEU A 46 -3.30 3.69 -14.62
CA LEU A 46 -3.06 3.54 -13.18
C LEU A 46 -3.59 2.20 -12.66
N LEU A 47 -2.75 1.50 -11.91
CA LEU A 47 -3.15 0.40 -11.03
C LEU A 47 -3.03 0.90 -9.59
N TYR A 48 -4.15 1.19 -8.95
CA TYR A 48 -4.18 1.70 -7.58
C TYR A 48 -4.19 0.56 -6.56
N VAL A 49 -3.31 0.65 -5.58
CA VAL A 49 -3.17 -0.34 -4.51
C VAL A 49 -3.67 0.28 -3.21
N GLN A 50 -4.71 -0.30 -2.64
CA GLN A 50 -5.27 0.13 -1.36
C GLN A 50 -4.62 -0.62 -0.19
N GLN A 51 -4.97 -0.23 1.02
CA GLN A 51 -4.50 -0.85 2.25
C GLN A 51 -4.72 -2.36 2.22
N ARG A 52 -3.70 -3.12 2.59
CA ARG A 52 -3.66 -4.60 2.60
C ARG A 52 -3.84 -5.23 1.23
N GLU A 53 -3.46 -4.49 0.21
CA GLU A 53 -3.40 -4.99 -1.16
C GLU A 53 -1.96 -5.01 -1.66
N LEU A 54 -1.69 -5.89 -2.61
CA LEU A 54 -0.40 -6.06 -3.24
C LEU A 54 -0.60 -6.23 -4.75
N ALA A 55 0.25 -5.60 -5.54
CA ALA A 55 0.29 -5.80 -6.98
C ALA A 55 1.73 -6.03 -7.45
N VAL A 56 1.91 -7.01 -8.30
CA VAL A 56 3.23 -7.32 -8.91
C VAL A 56 3.11 -7.25 -10.41
N THR A 57 3.96 -6.43 -11.04
CA THR A 57 4.03 -6.32 -12.49
C THR A 57 5.15 -7.20 -13.06
N SER A 58 4.94 -7.69 -14.27
CA SER A 58 5.93 -8.51 -14.98
C SER A 58 7.13 -7.66 -15.42
N PRO A 59 8.35 -8.26 -15.49
CA PRO A 59 9.50 -7.59 -16.09
C PRO A 59 9.29 -7.14 -17.55
N LYS A 60 8.36 -7.78 -18.25
CA LYS A 60 8.00 -7.40 -19.63
C LYS A 60 7.33 -6.03 -19.73
N ASP A 61 6.70 -5.60 -18.65
CA ASP A 61 5.91 -4.37 -18.62
C ASP A 61 6.75 -3.15 -18.24
N GLY A 62 8.01 -3.37 -17.84
CA GLY A 62 8.82 -2.26 -17.35
C GLY A 62 10.29 -2.61 -17.09
N ASN A 63 10.87 -1.93 -16.15
CA ASN A 63 12.27 -2.08 -15.75
C ASN A 63 12.38 -3.11 -14.61
N GLY A 64 12.28 -4.38 -14.95
CA GLY A 64 12.23 -5.47 -13.98
C GLY A 64 10.83 -5.65 -13.38
N ALA A 65 10.69 -6.66 -12.53
CA ALA A 65 9.45 -6.88 -11.80
C ALA A 65 9.31 -5.86 -10.66
N THR A 66 8.12 -5.29 -10.52
CA THR A 66 7.83 -4.33 -9.45
C THR A 66 6.68 -4.84 -8.61
N CYS A 67 6.88 -4.88 -7.29
CA CYS A 67 5.85 -5.19 -6.31
C CYS A 67 5.56 -3.94 -5.48
N LEU A 68 4.30 -3.51 -5.47
CA LEU A 68 3.83 -2.41 -4.63
C LEU A 68 2.85 -2.95 -3.61
N THR A 69 3.04 -2.59 -2.35
CA THR A 69 2.16 -3.01 -1.24
C THR A 69 1.85 -1.84 -0.33
N HIS A 70 0.66 -1.90 0.27
CA HIS A 70 0.28 -0.96 1.32
C HIS A 70 0.17 -1.72 2.65
N CYS A 71 1.26 -1.71 3.41
CA CYS A 71 1.34 -2.35 4.72
C CYS A 71 0.82 -1.42 5.82
N ASP A 72 0.06 -1.96 6.76
CA ASP A 72 -0.49 -1.21 7.89
C ASP A 72 -0.03 -1.75 9.26
N GLY A 73 0.83 -2.75 9.26
CA GLY A 73 1.35 -3.37 10.46
C GLY A 73 0.47 -4.47 11.06
N SER A 74 -0.62 -4.85 10.39
CA SER A 74 -1.54 -5.87 10.90
C SER A 74 -0.93 -7.26 10.98
N ASP A 75 -0.11 -7.66 9.99
CA ASP A 75 0.57 -8.96 10.00
C ASP A 75 1.83 -8.94 9.14
N THR A 76 2.83 -8.21 9.58
CA THR A 76 4.10 -8.05 8.86
C THR A 76 4.83 -9.38 8.64
N ARG A 77 4.70 -10.33 9.57
CA ARG A 77 5.34 -11.65 9.47
C ARG A 77 4.80 -12.48 8.32
N ALA A 78 3.52 -12.34 8.00
CA ALA A 78 2.91 -13.03 6.85
C ALA A 78 3.08 -12.21 5.57
N GLU A 79 3.05 -10.90 5.66
CA GLU A 79 3.09 -9.99 4.50
C GLU A 79 4.45 -10.00 3.79
N VAL A 80 5.56 -9.92 4.52
CA VAL A 80 6.90 -9.91 3.93
C VAL A 80 7.21 -11.19 3.15
N PRO A 81 6.95 -12.40 3.67
CA PRO A 81 7.09 -13.61 2.87
C PRO A 81 6.21 -13.64 1.62
N LEU A 82 5.00 -13.09 1.68
CA LEU A 82 4.11 -12.96 0.52
C LEU A 82 4.71 -12.04 -0.54
N ILE A 83 5.24 -10.89 -0.14
CA ILE A 83 5.93 -9.95 -1.02
C ILE A 83 7.11 -10.66 -1.69
N MET A 84 7.92 -11.34 -0.92
CA MET A 84 9.11 -12.05 -1.41
C MET A 84 8.75 -13.15 -2.40
N SER A 85 7.79 -14.01 -2.08
CA SER A 85 7.36 -15.07 -2.99
C SER A 85 6.77 -14.51 -4.29
N SER A 86 6.05 -13.40 -4.21
CA SER A 86 5.42 -12.76 -5.35
C SER A 86 6.46 -12.19 -6.33
N ILE A 87 7.48 -11.50 -5.82
CA ILE A 87 8.53 -10.94 -6.66
C ILE A 87 9.47 -12.03 -7.21
N LYS A 88 9.76 -13.04 -6.42
CA LYS A 88 10.64 -14.16 -6.81
C LYS A 88 10.03 -15.04 -7.89
N ALA A 89 8.72 -15.05 -8.05
CA ALA A 89 8.06 -15.74 -9.14
C ALA A 89 8.56 -15.29 -10.53
N PHE A 90 9.13 -14.09 -10.62
CA PHE A 90 9.71 -13.55 -11.85
C PHE A 90 11.23 -13.67 -11.91
N SER A 91 11.91 -14.14 -10.86
CA SER A 91 13.37 -14.17 -10.77
C SER A 91 14.00 -15.29 -11.60
N ASP A 92 13.27 -16.37 -11.86
CA ASP A 92 13.79 -17.54 -12.60
C ASP A 92 14.19 -17.20 -14.06
N HIS A 93 13.70 -16.07 -14.55
CA HIS A 93 14.00 -15.58 -15.89
C HIS A 93 14.97 -14.38 -15.91
N ALA A 94 15.38 -13.91 -14.74
CA ALA A 94 16.30 -12.79 -14.61
C ALA A 94 17.74 -13.29 -14.64
N GLN A 95 18.44 -13.04 -15.77
CA GLN A 95 19.85 -13.38 -15.89
C GLN A 95 20.77 -12.46 -15.08
N CYS A 96 20.27 -11.31 -14.69
CA CYS A 96 20.97 -10.35 -13.84
C CYS A 96 19.94 -9.49 -13.12
N GLY A 97 20.33 -8.96 -11.99
CA GLY A 97 19.48 -8.10 -11.18
C GLY A 97 19.68 -8.36 -9.70
N ARG A 98 19.11 -7.48 -8.90
CA ARG A 98 19.14 -7.60 -7.46
C ARG A 98 17.76 -7.25 -6.89
N LEU A 99 17.50 -7.73 -5.69
CA LEU A 99 16.29 -7.35 -4.96
C LEU A 99 16.52 -6.02 -4.26
N GLU A 100 15.64 -5.08 -4.52
CA GLU A 100 15.62 -3.78 -3.87
C GLU A 100 14.35 -3.60 -3.08
N VAL A 101 14.46 -2.99 -1.90
CA VAL A 101 13.32 -2.59 -1.10
C VAL A 101 13.30 -1.08 -0.92
N HIS A 102 12.12 -0.51 -1.05
CA HIS A 102 11.86 0.92 -0.90
C HIS A 102 10.72 1.07 0.10
N LEU A 103 10.97 1.80 1.17
CA LEU A 103 9.99 2.02 2.25
C LEU A 103 9.66 3.51 2.33
N VAL A 104 8.38 3.83 2.20
CA VAL A 104 7.88 5.21 2.25
C VAL A 104 6.60 5.26 3.07
N GLY A 105 6.50 6.20 3.97
CA GLY A 105 5.27 6.47 4.68
C GLY A 105 5.42 6.60 6.20
N GLY A 106 4.28 6.70 6.86
CA GLY A 106 4.26 6.93 8.30
C GLY A 106 4.72 8.32 8.69
N PHE A 107 4.82 8.56 9.97
CA PHE A 107 5.30 9.81 10.57
C PHE A 107 5.60 9.55 12.06
N SER A 108 6.01 10.57 12.80
CA SER A 108 6.25 10.45 14.26
C SER A 108 4.92 10.55 15.01
N ASP A 109 4.13 9.50 14.96
CA ASP A 109 2.83 9.45 15.62
C ASP A 109 2.95 9.20 17.12
N ASP A 110 1.95 9.68 17.90
CA ASP A 110 1.95 9.59 19.35
C ASP A 110 2.01 8.17 19.90
N ARG A 111 1.44 7.22 19.16
CA ARG A 111 1.41 5.80 19.54
C ARG A 111 2.62 5.03 19.06
N GLN A 112 3.54 5.67 18.34
CA GLN A 112 4.72 5.04 17.75
C GLN A 112 4.38 3.87 16.81
N LEU A 113 3.22 3.91 16.17
CA LEU A 113 2.77 2.86 15.24
C LEU A 113 3.64 2.78 14.00
N SER A 114 4.02 3.93 13.44
CA SER A 114 4.90 3.99 12.26
C SER A 114 6.29 3.46 12.57
N GLN A 115 6.83 3.83 13.72
CA GLN A 115 8.14 3.36 14.16
C GLN A 115 8.14 1.84 14.36
N LYS A 116 7.10 1.31 14.97
CA LYS A 116 6.92 -0.13 15.18
C LYS A 116 6.81 -0.86 13.84
N LEU A 117 6.01 -0.36 12.90
CA LEU A 117 5.86 -0.94 11.58
C LEU A 117 7.17 -0.96 10.81
N THR A 118 7.90 0.16 10.80
CA THR A 118 9.21 0.27 10.15
C THR A 118 10.17 -0.77 10.72
N HIS A 119 10.22 -0.87 12.03
CA HIS A 119 11.08 -1.84 12.72
C HIS A 119 10.73 -3.28 12.34
N GLN A 120 9.46 -3.61 12.30
CA GLN A 120 8.98 -4.94 11.91
C GLN A 120 9.32 -5.26 10.45
N LEU A 121 9.11 -4.31 9.54
CA LEU A 121 9.43 -4.50 8.12
C LEU A 121 10.93 -4.72 7.90
N LEU A 122 11.76 -3.88 8.48
CA LEU A 122 13.22 -4.03 8.37
C LEU A 122 13.69 -5.38 8.93
N SER A 123 13.16 -5.78 10.09
CA SER A 123 13.51 -7.06 10.71
C SER A 123 13.08 -8.25 9.86
N GLU A 124 11.88 -8.21 9.28
CA GLU A 124 11.38 -9.32 8.47
C GLU A 124 12.11 -9.41 7.12
N PHE A 125 12.48 -8.29 6.51
CA PHE A 125 13.33 -8.31 5.31
C PHE A 125 14.74 -8.82 5.63
N ASP A 126 15.28 -8.46 6.80
CA ASP A 126 16.61 -8.93 7.23
C ASP A 126 16.65 -10.45 7.49
N ARG A 127 15.51 -11.07 7.78
CA ARG A 127 15.39 -12.51 8.00
C ARG A 127 15.28 -13.34 6.73
N GLN A 128 15.11 -12.71 5.59
CA GLN A 128 14.99 -13.44 4.32
C GLN A 128 16.31 -14.11 3.95
N GLU A 129 16.25 -15.12 3.08
CA GLU A 129 17.44 -15.84 2.64
C GLU A 129 18.25 -15.06 1.62
N GLU A 130 17.57 -14.26 0.80
CA GLU A 130 18.19 -13.51 -0.28
C GLU A 130 18.75 -12.19 0.21
N ASP A 131 19.81 -11.72 -0.45
CA ASP A 131 20.32 -10.38 -0.26
C ASP A 131 19.29 -9.36 -0.76
N ILE A 132 18.91 -8.43 0.10
CA ILE A 132 17.93 -7.38 -0.21
C ILE A 132 18.61 -6.03 0.03
N HIS A 133 18.62 -5.19 -1.01
CA HIS A 133 19.22 -3.86 -0.94
C HIS A 133 18.18 -2.82 -0.53
N LEU A 134 18.38 -2.19 0.61
CA LEU A 134 17.56 -1.07 1.05
C LEU A 134 18.00 0.18 0.28
N VAL A 135 17.15 0.68 -0.60
CA VAL A 135 17.48 1.79 -1.52
C VAL A 135 16.78 3.08 -1.13
N THR A 136 15.51 3.01 -0.74
CA THR A 136 14.74 4.18 -0.29
C THR A 136 14.23 3.93 1.12
N LEU A 137 14.50 4.89 2.01
CA LEU A 137 14.00 4.88 3.38
C LEU A 137 13.51 6.29 3.72
N CYS A 138 12.22 6.52 3.51
CA CYS A 138 11.56 7.79 3.81
C CYS A 138 10.34 7.52 4.69
N VAL A 139 10.60 7.14 5.93
CA VAL A 139 9.59 6.64 6.87
C VAL A 139 9.73 7.32 8.22
N THR A 140 8.67 7.28 9.01
CA THR A 140 8.63 7.78 10.40
C THR A 140 9.14 9.21 10.51
N GLU A 141 10.19 9.47 11.30
CA GLU A 141 10.80 10.79 11.48
C GLU A 141 11.37 11.39 10.18
N LEU A 142 11.65 10.56 9.17
CA LEU A 142 12.13 11.02 7.86
C LEU A 142 10.98 11.51 6.97
N ASN A 143 9.76 11.20 7.32
CA ASN A 143 8.54 11.59 6.60
C ASN A 143 7.63 12.43 7.50
N ASP A 144 8.20 13.15 8.43
CA ASP A 144 7.48 13.88 9.47
C ASP A 144 7.59 15.39 9.28
N ARG A 145 6.48 16.06 9.51
CA ARG A 145 6.40 17.52 9.57
C ARG A 145 5.77 17.91 10.90
N GLU A 146 6.42 18.78 11.62
CA GLU A 146 5.91 19.31 12.89
C GLU A 146 5.34 20.70 12.70
N GLU A 147 4.15 20.94 13.24
CA GLU A 147 3.48 22.24 13.23
C GLU A 147 2.70 22.39 14.55
N ASN A 148 3.02 23.43 15.34
CA ASN A 148 2.38 23.70 16.63
C ASN A 148 2.38 22.48 17.56
N GLU A 149 3.53 21.82 17.69
CA GLU A 149 3.74 20.63 18.52
C GLU A 149 2.99 19.38 18.03
N ASN A 150 2.30 19.46 16.89
CA ASN A 150 1.65 18.32 16.26
C ASN A 150 2.47 17.79 15.10
N HIS A 151 2.44 16.48 14.91
CA HIS A 151 3.18 15.80 13.85
C HIS A 151 2.25 15.37 12.72
N PHE A 152 2.72 15.50 11.48
CA PHE A 152 2.00 15.14 10.26
C PHE A 152 2.94 14.44 9.28
N PRO A 153 2.43 13.49 8.49
CA PRO A 153 3.24 12.96 7.40
C PRO A 153 3.45 14.02 6.31
N VAL A 154 4.63 14.00 5.70
CA VAL A 154 4.93 14.84 4.52
C VAL A 154 4.33 14.20 3.27
N ILE A 155 4.57 12.89 3.10
CA ILE A 155 4.11 12.12 1.94
C ILE A 155 2.89 11.30 2.35
N TYR A 156 1.76 11.54 1.68
CA TYR A 156 0.52 10.76 1.86
C TYR A 156 0.37 9.67 0.80
N GLY A 157 0.86 9.89 -0.39
CA GLY A 157 0.74 8.94 -1.48
C GLY A 157 1.94 8.95 -2.40
N ILE A 158 2.24 7.78 -2.94
CA ILE A 158 3.29 7.61 -3.93
C ILE A 158 2.77 6.88 -5.15
N ALA A 159 3.43 7.12 -6.28
CA ALA A 159 3.30 6.30 -7.48
C ALA A 159 4.67 5.78 -7.90
N VAL A 160 4.65 4.67 -8.60
CA VAL A 160 5.85 4.08 -9.18
C VAL A 160 5.64 3.98 -10.69
N ASN A 161 6.55 4.58 -11.44
CA ASN A 161 6.58 4.38 -12.89
C ASN A 161 7.32 3.08 -13.18
N ILE A 162 6.60 2.04 -13.60
CA ILE A 162 7.20 0.71 -13.80
C ILE A 162 8.22 0.66 -14.93
N LYS A 163 8.16 1.58 -15.88
CA LYS A 163 9.12 1.64 -17.01
C LYS A 163 10.46 2.21 -16.59
N THR A 164 10.46 3.20 -15.71
CA THR A 164 11.67 3.89 -15.24
C THR A 164 12.10 3.47 -13.84
N ALA A 165 11.24 2.77 -13.12
CA ALA A 165 11.37 2.44 -11.69
C ALA A 165 11.39 3.67 -10.77
N GLU A 166 10.99 4.83 -11.28
CA GLU A 166 10.93 6.07 -10.49
C GLU A 166 9.78 6.03 -9.50
N ILE A 167 10.08 6.41 -8.25
CA ILE A 167 9.09 6.61 -7.19
C ILE A 167 8.89 8.12 -7.03
N TYR A 168 7.65 8.56 -6.99
CA TYR A 168 7.34 9.99 -6.84
C TYR A 168 6.08 10.20 -6.01
N ARG A 169 5.95 11.41 -5.45
CA ARG A 169 4.79 11.79 -4.66
C ARG A 169 3.58 11.97 -5.57
N ALA A 170 2.45 11.39 -5.15
CA ALA A 170 1.25 11.39 -5.98
C ALA A 170 -0.02 11.54 -5.16
N SER A 171 -1.05 12.10 -5.79
CA SER A 171 -2.43 12.09 -5.34
C SER A 171 -3.30 11.41 -6.38
N PHE A 172 -4.38 10.79 -5.93
CA PHE A 172 -5.21 9.94 -6.77
C PHE A 172 -6.68 10.36 -6.66
N PRO A 173 -7.17 11.20 -7.58
CA PRO A 173 -8.60 11.59 -7.58
C PRO A 173 -9.52 10.42 -7.89
N ASP A 174 -9.04 9.47 -8.68
CA ASP A 174 -9.76 8.24 -9.02
C ASP A 174 -8.92 7.04 -8.60
N ARG A 175 -9.44 6.21 -7.71
CA ARG A 175 -8.74 5.05 -7.15
C ARG A 175 -9.03 3.74 -7.87
N GLY A 176 -9.70 3.82 -9.02
CA GLY A 176 -9.97 2.66 -9.86
C GLY A 176 -11.23 1.89 -9.49
N PRO A 177 -11.41 0.70 -10.11
CA PRO A 177 -12.63 -0.07 -9.96
C PRO A 177 -12.90 -0.54 -8.54
N GLU A 178 -14.17 -0.59 -8.18
CA GLU A 178 -14.64 -1.16 -6.90
C GLU A 178 -13.99 -0.51 -5.67
N GLU A 179 -13.81 0.80 -5.72
CA GLU A 179 -13.15 1.56 -4.65
C GLU A 179 -13.81 1.32 -3.29
N GLU A 180 -15.14 1.40 -3.22
CA GLU A 180 -15.86 1.22 -1.97
C GLU A 180 -15.82 -0.21 -1.46
N LEU A 181 -15.94 -1.19 -2.35
CA LEU A 181 -15.85 -2.61 -2.02
C LEU A 181 -14.47 -2.96 -1.46
N ARG A 182 -13.43 -2.47 -2.09
CA ARG A 182 -12.04 -2.67 -1.64
C ARG A 182 -11.76 -1.96 -0.32
N ALA A 183 -12.29 -0.77 -0.13
CA ALA A 183 -12.18 -0.03 1.13
C ALA A 183 -12.96 -0.73 2.26
N ALA A 184 -14.12 -1.28 1.98
CA ALA A 184 -14.90 -2.06 2.95
C ALA A 184 -14.13 -3.30 3.42
N ARG A 185 -13.48 -3.98 2.50
CA ARG A 185 -12.63 -5.12 2.87
C ARG A 185 -11.49 -4.70 3.80
N ALA A 186 -10.83 -3.58 3.50
CA ALA A 186 -9.74 -3.06 4.35
C ALA A 186 -10.25 -2.71 5.75
N LEU A 187 -11.41 -2.08 5.86
CA LEU A 187 -11.98 -1.67 7.15
C LEU A 187 -12.43 -2.88 7.99
N THR A 188 -12.97 -3.92 7.36
CA THR A 188 -13.43 -5.13 8.06
C THR A 188 -12.30 -6.07 8.48
N GLY A 189 -11.11 -5.83 8.02
CA GLY A 189 -9.94 -6.67 8.27
C GLY A 189 -9.75 -7.76 7.23
N GLY A 190 -8.70 -8.50 7.34
CA GLY A 190 -8.34 -9.57 6.44
C GLY A 190 -6.87 -9.51 6.06
N PRO A 191 -6.30 -10.61 5.54
CA PRO A 191 -4.90 -10.64 5.15
C PRO A 191 -4.64 -9.79 3.92
N MET A 192 -3.35 -9.50 3.67
CA MET A 192 -2.92 -8.89 2.42
C MET A 192 -3.20 -9.82 1.25
N ILE A 193 -3.73 -9.28 0.17
CA ILE A 193 -4.08 -10.03 -1.04
C ILE A 193 -3.49 -9.40 -2.28
N SER A 194 -3.16 -10.25 -3.25
CA SER A 194 -2.78 -9.81 -4.58
C SER A 194 -4.02 -9.43 -5.38
N ILE A 195 -3.97 -8.28 -6.04
CA ILE A 195 -5.08 -7.74 -6.83
C ILE A 195 -4.82 -7.77 -8.34
N TYR A 196 -3.65 -8.21 -8.77
CA TYR A 196 -3.26 -8.15 -10.17
C TYR A 196 -2.62 -9.45 -10.62
N ASP A 197 -3.11 -9.98 -11.74
CA ASP A 197 -2.52 -11.13 -12.42
C ASP A 197 -1.68 -10.63 -13.59
N ALA A 198 -0.36 -10.68 -13.42
CA ALA A 198 0.57 -10.20 -14.45
C ALA A 198 0.58 -11.05 -15.72
N LYS A 199 0.17 -12.32 -15.64
CA LYS A 199 0.12 -13.21 -16.82
C LYS A 199 -1.02 -12.85 -17.75
N THR A 200 -2.19 -12.55 -17.19
CA THR A 200 -3.38 -12.19 -17.95
C THR A 200 -3.59 -10.69 -18.05
N GLU A 201 -2.77 -9.91 -17.34
CA GLU A 201 -2.88 -8.45 -17.23
C GLU A 201 -4.26 -8.00 -16.73
N GLN A 202 -4.82 -8.76 -15.78
CA GLN A 202 -6.14 -8.52 -15.23
C GLN A 202 -6.08 -8.07 -13.78
N LEU A 203 -6.89 -7.07 -13.47
CA LEU A 203 -7.18 -6.69 -12.09
C LEU A 203 -8.22 -7.65 -11.54
N ARG A 204 -7.93 -8.24 -10.39
CA ARG A 204 -8.79 -9.23 -9.74
C ARG A 204 -9.22 -8.71 -8.38
N ILE A 205 -10.53 -8.59 -8.20
CA ILE A 205 -11.13 -8.12 -6.96
C ILE A 205 -12.02 -9.20 -6.37
N GLY A 206 -11.65 -9.67 -5.17
CA GLY A 206 -12.38 -10.70 -4.46
C GLY A 206 -12.17 -12.12 -4.99
N PRO A 207 -13.07 -13.05 -4.60
CA PRO A 207 -14.21 -12.83 -3.70
C PRO A 207 -13.77 -12.62 -2.26
N TYR A 208 -14.46 -11.71 -1.56
CA TYR A 208 -14.16 -11.39 -0.17
C TYR A 208 -15.13 -12.08 0.78
N SER A 209 -14.68 -12.21 2.03
CA SER A 209 -15.50 -12.66 3.15
C SER A 209 -15.27 -11.72 4.33
N TRP A 210 -16.34 -11.23 4.92
CA TRP A 210 -16.28 -10.47 6.18
C TRP A 210 -17.53 -10.71 7.01
N MET A 211 -17.39 -10.50 8.32
CA MET A 211 -18.50 -10.49 9.26
C MET A 211 -19.16 -9.10 9.26
N PRO A 212 -20.45 -8.97 9.59
CA PRO A 212 -21.08 -7.66 9.70
C PRO A 212 -20.26 -6.72 10.59
N PHE A 213 -20.03 -5.51 10.09
CA PHE A 213 -19.27 -4.50 10.83
C PHE A 213 -20.08 -4.06 12.05
N PRO A 214 -19.53 -4.13 13.27
CA PRO A 214 -20.27 -3.84 14.48
C PRO A 214 -20.66 -2.36 14.56
N HIS A 215 -21.90 -2.11 14.98
CA HIS A 215 -22.40 -0.77 15.28
C HIS A 215 -22.37 0.22 14.09
N VAL A 216 -22.59 -0.26 12.88
CA VAL A 216 -22.56 0.60 11.66
C VAL A 216 -23.55 1.77 11.80
N ASP A 217 -24.78 1.50 12.22
CA ASP A 217 -25.81 2.56 12.36
C ASP A 217 -25.42 3.59 13.43
N PHE A 218 -24.82 3.14 14.53
CA PHE A 218 -24.33 4.02 15.58
C PHE A 218 -23.26 4.98 15.01
N TRP A 219 -22.27 4.46 14.27
CA TRP A 219 -21.22 5.28 13.67
C TRP A 219 -21.74 6.25 12.65
N LEU A 220 -22.68 5.84 11.82
CA LEU A 220 -23.29 6.71 10.80
C LEU A 220 -24.08 7.87 11.40
N GLN A 221 -24.54 7.75 12.65
CA GLN A 221 -25.25 8.80 13.37
C GLN A 221 -24.30 9.76 14.09
N GLN A 222 -23.02 9.43 14.20
CA GLN A 222 -22.04 10.28 14.88
C GLN A 222 -21.66 11.46 13.99
N ASP A 223 -21.23 12.57 14.63
CA ASP A 223 -20.68 13.71 13.90
C ASP A 223 -19.27 13.40 13.36
N ASP A 224 -18.77 14.28 12.51
CA ASP A 224 -17.48 14.10 11.87
C ASP A 224 -16.32 14.01 12.86
N LYS A 225 -16.41 14.80 13.96
CA LYS A 225 -15.40 14.80 15.00
C LYS A 225 -15.32 13.44 15.71
N GLN A 226 -16.46 12.84 16.04
CA GLN A 226 -16.52 11.55 16.71
C GLN A 226 -16.01 10.43 15.81
N ILE A 227 -16.36 10.45 14.54
CA ILE A 227 -15.85 9.48 13.56
C ILE A 227 -14.33 9.61 13.42
N LEU A 228 -13.83 10.83 13.27
CA LEU A 228 -12.39 11.08 13.13
C LEU A 228 -11.63 10.59 14.36
N GLU A 229 -12.06 10.97 15.55
CA GLU A 229 -11.36 10.64 16.80
C GLU A 229 -11.38 9.14 17.14
N ASN A 230 -12.45 8.42 16.76
CA ASN A 230 -12.65 7.04 17.19
C ASN A 230 -12.31 6.01 16.09
N LEU A 231 -12.40 6.37 14.82
CA LEU A 231 -12.14 5.45 13.72
C LEU A 231 -10.79 5.68 13.04
N SER A 232 -10.07 6.72 13.40
CA SER A 232 -8.70 6.95 12.95
C SER A 232 -7.69 6.62 14.04
N THR A 233 -6.56 6.03 13.63
CA THR A 233 -5.40 5.85 14.54
C THR A 233 -4.58 7.13 14.67
N SER A 234 -4.79 8.10 13.79
CA SER A 234 -4.04 9.36 13.74
C SER A 234 -4.95 10.53 13.36
N PRO A 235 -5.92 10.90 14.22
CA PRO A 235 -6.98 11.85 13.87
C PRO A 235 -6.48 13.19 13.34
N LEU A 236 -5.40 13.73 13.92
CA LEU A 236 -4.86 15.03 13.52
C LEU A 236 -4.12 14.99 12.18
N ALA A 237 -3.69 13.83 11.75
CA ALA A 237 -2.84 13.66 10.56
C ALA A 237 -3.60 13.14 9.34
N GLU A 238 -4.90 12.89 9.45
CA GLU A 238 -5.68 12.36 8.33
C GLU A 238 -5.87 13.39 7.22
N PRO A 239 -5.94 12.93 5.95
CA PRO A 239 -6.25 13.83 4.84
C PRO A 239 -7.64 14.46 4.96
N PRO A 240 -7.92 15.59 4.27
CA PRO A 240 -9.16 16.35 4.44
C PRO A 240 -10.46 15.55 4.19
N HIS A 241 -10.42 14.53 3.33
CA HIS A 241 -11.61 13.75 2.96
C HIS A 241 -11.72 12.42 3.70
N PHE A 242 -10.95 12.22 4.77
CA PHE A 242 -10.94 10.96 5.52
C PHE A 242 -12.34 10.59 6.05
N VAL A 243 -13.02 11.53 6.72
CA VAL A 243 -14.33 11.27 7.32
C VAL A 243 -15.38 10.96 6.25
N GLU A 244 -15.37 11.70 5.16
CA GLU A 244 -16.27 11.45 4.03
C GLU A 244 -16.06 10.05 3.46
N HIS A 245 -14.80 9.66 3.28
CA HIS A 245 -14.43 8.34 2.81
C HIS A 245 -14.88 7.23 3.77
N ILE A 246 -14.69 7.42 5.08
CA ILE A 246 -15.15 6.46 6.10
C ILE A 246 -16.67 6.34 6.09
N ARG A 247 -17.41 7.45 5.97
CA ARG A 247 -18.88 7.41 5.87
C ARG A 247 -19.35 6.62 4.65
N SER A 248 -18.72 6.83 3.50
CA SER A 248 -19.04 6.06 2.29
C SER A 248 -18.81 4.57 2.50
N THR A 249 -17.70 4.21 3.14
CA THR A 249 -17.39 2.80 3.45
C THR A 249 -18.39 2.19 4.43
N LEU A 250 -18.77 2.93 5.47
CA LEU A 250 -19.79 2.49 6.43
C LEU A 250 -21.17 2.32 5.78
N MET A 251 -21.55 3.22 4.89
CA MET A 251 -22.80 3.09 4.11
C MET A 251 -22.77 1.84 3.24
N PHE A 252 -21.65 1.55 2.61
CA PHE A 252 -21.46 0.34 1.84
C PHE A 252 -21.61 -0.91 2.72
N LEU A 253 -21.02 -0.92 3.90
CA LEU A 253 -21.12 -2.03 4.86
C LEU A 253 -22.52 -2.17 5.46
N LYS A 254 -23.26 -1.08 5.60
CA LYS A 254 -24.68 -1.13 5.99
C LYS A 254 -25.52 -1.81 4.92
N LYS A 255 -25.30 -1.47 3.66
CA LYS A 255 -25.98 -2.06 2.52
C LYS A 255 -25.59 -3.53 2.29
N HIS A 256 -24.34 -3.87 2.59
CA HIS A 256 -23.76 -5.20 2.40
C HIS A 256 -23.15 -5.71 3.71
N PRO A 257 -23.95 -6.14 4.70
CA PRO A 257 -23.45 -6.64 5.98
C PRO A 257 -22.48 -7.81 5.85
N SER A 258 -22.68 -8.63 4.84
CA SER A 258 -21.73 -9.68 4.43
C SER A 258 -21.71 -9.77 2.90
N PRO A 259 -20.58 -10.13 2.30
CA PRO A 259 -20.52 -10.33 0.86
C PRO A 259 -21.47 -11.45 0.44
N THR A 260 -22.23 -11.19 -0.60
CA THR A 260 -23.20 -12.13 -1.15
C THR A 260 -22.97 -12.32 -2.65
N SER A 261 -23.78 -13.18 -3.28
CA SER A 261 -23.78 -13.35 -4.72
C SER A 261 -24.12 -12.06 -5.49
N ALA A 262 -24.71 -11.07 -4.82
CA ALA A 262 -24.93 -9.74 -5.42
C ALA A 262 -23.62 -9.00 -5.68
N LEU A 263 -22.63 -9.15 -4.78
CA LEU A 263 -21.30 -8.57 -4.97
C LEU A 263 -20.38 -9.46 -5.82
N PHE A 264 -20.43 -10.77 -5.57
CA PHE A 264 -19.57 -11.74 -6.24
C PHE A 264 -20.41 -12.87 -6.87
N PRO A 265 -20.99 -12.65 -8.08
CA PRO A 265 -21.80 -13.66 -8.74
C PRO A 265 -21.05 -14.99 -8.91
N GLY A 266 -21.68 -16.09 -8.50
CA GLY A 266 -21.06 -17.41 -8.54
C GLY A 266 -19.87 -17.60 -7.60
N ASN A 267 -19.73 -16.73 -6.60
CA ASN A 267 -18.58 -16.69 -5.68
C ASN A 267 -17.23 -16.57 -6.41
N LYS A 268 -17.23 -15.79 -7.48
CA LYS A 268 -16.04 -15.56 -8.31
C LYS A 268 -15.53 -14.13 -8.17
N ALA A 269 -14.23 -13.95 -8.44
CA ALA A 269 -13.63 -12.63 -8.47
C ALA A 269 -14.23 -11.74 -9.56
N LEU A 270 -14.26 -10.44 -9.30
CA LEU A 270 -14.55 -9.44 -10.31
C LEU A 270 -13.28 -9.16 -11.10
N LEU A 271 -13.33 -9.28 -12.42
CA LEU A 271 -12.16 -9.15 -13.28
C LEU A 271 -12.27 -7.91 -14.17
N TYR A 272 -11.17 -7.19 -14.28
CA TYR A 272 -11.05 -5.99 -15.09
C TYR A 272 -9.82 -6.07 -15.97
N LYS A 273 -9.92 -5.53 -17.18
CA LYS A 273 -8.81 -5.41 -18.12
C LYS A 273 -8.70 -3.98 -18.62
N LYS A 274 -7.49 -3.50 -18.88
CA LYS A 274 -7.30 -2.17 -19.47
C LYS A 274 -7.76 -2.17 -20.92
N ASN A 275 -8.54 -1.15 -21.29
CA ASN A 275 -8.91 -0.87 -22.66
C ASN A 275 -7.81 -0.09 -23.39
N GLU A 276 -8.02 0.27 -24.64
CA GLU A 276 -7.07 1.04 -25.45
C GLU A 276 -6.77 2.42 -24.86
N GLY A 277 -7.73 3.02 -24.14
CA GLY A 277 -7.55 4.30 -23.46
C GLY A 277 -6.82 4.21 -22.11
N GLY A 278 -6.45 2.99 -21.69
CA GLY A 278 -5.76 2.78 -20.41
C GLY A 278 -6.69 2.76 -19.20
N LEU A 279 -7.99 2.63 -19.40
CA LEU A 279 -8.99 2.54 -18.34
C LEU A 279 -9.37 1.09 -18.08
N TRP A 280 -9.72 0.78 -16.83
CA TRP A 280 -10.16 -0.55 -16.46
C TRP A 280 -11.62 -0.78 -16.88
N GLU A 281 -11.84 -1.85 -17.62
CA GLU A 281 -13.18 -2.31 -18.00
C GLU A 281 -13.46 -3.69 -17.44
N LYS A 282 -14.68 -3.86 -16.92
CA LYS A 282 -15.12 -5.14 -16.37
C LYS A 282 -15.25 -6.17 -17.48
N ILE A 283 -14.69 -7.35 -17.24
CA ILE A 283 -14.76 -8.46 -18.19
C ILE A 283 -16.08 -9.20 -17.99
N SER A 284 -16.88 -9.34 -19.06
CA SER A 284 -18.08 -10.14 -19.03
C SER A 284 -17.70 -11.61 -18.97
N SER A 285 -18.25 -12.35 -17.99
CA SER A 285 -18.07 -13.79 -17.95
C SER A 285 -18.76 -14.43 -19.14
N PRO A 286 -18.09 -15.31 -19.91
CA PRO A 286 -18.76 -16.05 -20.97
C PRO A 286 -19.90 -16.89 -20.37
N GLY A 287 -21.13 -16.65 -20.77
CA GLY A 287 -22.29 -17.43 -20.35
C GLY A 287 -23.12 -16.85 -19.21
N SER A 288 -23.00 -15.56 -18.90
CA SER A 288 -23.93 -14.83 -18.04
C SER A 288 -25.00 -14.14 -18.88
#